data_9abc1bfa6f44b957db0bdf68c20717c9
#
_entry.id   9abc1bfa6f44b957db0bdf68c20717c9
#
_cell.length_a   1.000
_cell.length_b   1.000
_cell.length_c   1.000
_cell.angle_alpha   90.00
_cell.angle_beta   90.00
_cell.angle_gamma   90.00
#
_symmetry.space_group_name_H-M   'P 1'
#
loop_
_entity.id
_entity.type
_entity.pdbx_description
1 polymer ?
#
loop_
_entity_poly.entity_id
_entity_poly.type
_entity_poly.pdbx_seq_one_letter_code
_entity_poly.pdbx_strand_id
1 'polypeptide(L)'
;ALPIYIAMKYVAPIRKELGIRTVFNILGPLSNPAGANMELMGVYEETLVEPLARVMNNLGVKRGMVVYGMDQLDEISMSAPTKVCEIRDGSYRTYEICPEDFGFVRCRKEDLTGGTPRENAKITMEILNGKKGAKRDAVALNSGAALYLSGKVPTMKEGVRMAQELLDSGAARKKLDEFIQESGGLEKER
;
A
#
# COMPACT_ATOMS: atom_id res chain seq x y z
N ALA A 1 -4.01 -15.54 3.36
CA ALA A 1 -2.76 -15.09 4.03
C ALA A 1 -2.40 -15.98 5.23
N LEU A 2 -3.38 -16.46 6.01
CA LEU A 2 -3.16 -17.23 7.25
C LEU A 2 -2.33 -18.52 7.10
N PRO A 3 -2.45 -19.35 6.04
CA PRO A 3 -1.63 -20.55 5.90
C PRO A 3 -0.13 -20.27 5.68
N ILE A 4 0.19 -19.09 5.17
CA ILE A 4 1.56 -18.73 4.78
C ILE A 4 2.41 -18.37 6.01
N TYR A 5 1.78 -17.87 7.08
CA TYR A 5 2.44 -17.41 8.30
C TYR A 5 2.06 -18.26 9.52
N ILE A 6 2.24 -19.58 9.45
CA ILE A 6 1.90 -20.48 10.57
C ILE A 6 2.56 -20.01 11.87
N ALA A 7 3.83 -19.59 11.81
CA ALA A 7 4.55 -19.06 12.97
C ALA A 7 3.89 -17.83 13.60
N MET A 8 3.24 -16.97 12.80
CA MET A 8 2.57 -15.77 13.30
C MET A 8 1.34 -16.09 14.17
N LYS A 9 0.74 -17.28 14.00
CA LYS A 9 -0.37 -17.74 14.86
C LYS A 9 0.05 -17.80 16.34
N TYR A 10 1.28 -18.18 16.61
CA TYR A 10 1.81 -18.27 17.98
C TYR A 10 2.25 -16.91 18.53
N VAL A 11 2.65 -15.98 17.67
CA VAL A 11 3.12 -14.66 18.07
C VAL A 11 1.96 -13.67 18.24
N ALA A 12 0.86 -13.84 17.54
CA ALA A 12 -0.26 -12.89 17.56
C ALA A 12 -0.89 -12.66 18.96
N PRO A 13 -1.14 -13.68 19.80
CA PRO A 13 -1.63 -13.47 21.15
C PRO A 13 -0.66 -12.67 22.02
N ILE A 14 0.64 -13.00 21.94
CA ILE A 14 1.70 -12.32 22.70
C ILE A 14 1.81 -10.85 22.31
N ARG A 15 1.74 -10.55 21.00
CA ARG A 15 1.74 -9.16 20.51
C ARG A 15 0.55 -8.35 21.03
N LYS A 16 -0.63 -8.98 21.09
CA LYS A 16 -1.85 -8.34 21.61
C LYS A 16 -1.72 -8.05 23.11
N GLU A 17 -1.13 -8.96 23.87
CA GLU A 17 -0.91 -8.81 25.31
C GLU A 17 0.14 -7.73 25.61
N LEU A 18 1.25 -7.70 24.87
CA LEU A 18 2.31 -6.71 25.04
C LEU A 18 1.86 -5.29 24.70
N GLY A 19 0.98 -5.10 23.72
CA GLY A 19 0.44 -3.81 23.32
C GLY A 19 1.47 -2.78 22.81
N ILE A 20 2.73 -3.21 22.58
CA ILE A 20 3.82 -2.37 22.12
C ILE A 20 4.22 -2.71 20.68
N ARG A 21 4.88 -1.77 20.00
CA ARG A 21 5.50 -2.02 18.69
C ARG A 21 6.74 -2.91 18.87
N THR A 22 6.87 -3.89 17.99
CA THR A 22 7.97 -4.84 18.00
C THR A 22 8.50 -5.03 16.57
N VAL A 23 9.60 -5.75 16.42
CA VAL A 23 10.15 -6.13 15.11
C VAL A 23 9.12 -6.82 14.21
N PHE A 24 8.13 -7.51 14.77
CA PHE A 24 7.04 -8.13 14.01
C PHE A 24 6.14 -7.15 13.26
N ASN A 25 6.21 -5.86 13.56
CA ASN A 25 5.48 -4.83 12.81
C ASN A 25 6.11 -4.59 11.42
N ILE A 26 7.38 -4.92 11.24
CA ILE A 26 8.12 -4.74 10.00
C ILE A 26 8.48 -6.05 9.31
N LEU A 27 8.46 -7.19 10.01
CA LEU A 27 8.83 -8.48 9.45
C LEU A 27 7.78 -9.06 8.49
N GLY A 28 6.51 -8.72 8.64
CA GLY A 28 5.43 -9.26 7.82
C GLY A 28 5.67 -9.10 6.32
N PRO A 29 5.84 -7.88 5.80
CA PRO A 29 6.17 -7.65 4.40
C PRO A 29 7.48 -8.32 3.98
N LEU A 30 8.53 -8.19 4.80
CA LEU A 30 9.89 -8.68 4.49
C LEU A 30 10.03 -10.20 4.50
N SER A 31 9.11 -10.93 5.12
CA SER A 31 9.15 -12.40 5.22
C SER A 31 8.08 -13.08 4.35
N ASN A 32 7.53 -12.40 3.36
CA ASN A 32 6.52 -12.95 2.47
C ASN A 32 7.10 -14.07 1.60
N PRO A 33 6.65 -15.34 1.80
CA PRO A 33 7.19 -16.48 1.07
C PRO A 33 6.80 -16.50 -0.42
N ALA A 34 5.95 -15.60 -0.88
CA ALA A 34 5.63 -15.45 -2.31
C ALA A 34 6.83 -14.94 -3.13
N GLY A 35 7.91 -14.47 -2.47
CA GLY A 35 9.12 -14.01 -3.17
C GLY A 35 8.87 -12.82 -4.09
N ALA A 36 8.05 -11.86 -3.63
CA ALA A 36 7.76 -10.66 -4.39
C ALA A 36 9.05 -9.89 -4.69
N ASN A 37 9.27 -9.56 -5.96
CA ASN A 37 10.43 -8.80 -6.42
C ASN A 37 10.09 -7.33 -6.71
N MET A 38 8.84 -6.92 -6.48
CA MET A 38 8.34 -5.55 -6.55
C MET A 38 7.48 -5.28 -5.33
N GLU A 39 7.72 -4.18 -4.62
CA GLU A 39 7.03 -3.91 -3.36
C GLU A 39 6.92 -2.42 -3.07
N LEU A 40 5.74 -1.99 -2.62
CA LEU A 40 5.49 -0.70 -1.99
C LEU A 40 5.26 -0.96 -0.50
N MET A 41 6.17 -0.48 0.34
CA MET A 41 6.14 -0.70 1.78
C MET A 41 5.98 0.63 2.51
N GLY A 42 4.92 0.76 3.30
CA GLY A 42 4.77 1.87 4.23
C GLY A 42 5.40 1.57 5.59
N VAL A 43 5.97 2.60 6.20
CA VAL A 43 6.57 2.51 7.54
C VAL A 43 5.99 3.57 8.47
N TYR A 44 5.95 3.24 9.76
CA TYR A 44 5.35 4.09 10.79
C TYR A 44 6.32 5.11 11.40
N GLU A 45 7.57 5.11 10.96
CA GLU A 45 8.65 5.98 11.47
C GLU A 45 9.62 6.34 10.35
N GLU A 46 9.95 7.61 10.24
CA GLU A 46 10.80 8.15 9.17
C GLU A 46 12.18 7.48 9.12
N THR A 47 12.75 7.21 10.28
CA THR A 47 14.08 6.60 10.44
C THR A 47 14.17 5.19 9.84
N LEU A 48 13.05 4.52 9.60
CA LEU A 48 12.98 3.19 9.01
C LEU A 48 13.03 3.19 7.47
N VAL A 49 12.82 4.33 6.81
CA VAL A 49 12.68 4.41 5.35
C VAL A 49 13.90 3.86 4.63
N GLU A 50 15.07 4.37 4.89
CA GLU A 50 16.30 3.93 4.22
C GLU A 50 16.80 2.55 4.69
N PRO A 51 16.84 2.25 6.00
CA PRO A 51 17.25 0.93 6.45
C PRO A 51 16.40 -0.21 5.86
N LEU A 52 15.07 -0.04 5.81
CA LEU A 52 14.20 -1.08 5.26
C LEU A 52 14.28 -1.18 3.73
N ALA A 53 14.54 -0.10 3.03
CA ALA A 53 14.84 -0.16 1.60
C ALA A 53 16.09 -1.01 1.32
N ARG A 54 17.15 -0.87 2.13
CA ARG A 54 18.35 -1.71 2.02
C ARG A 54 18.04 -3.18 2.32
N VAL A 55 17.24 -3.46 3.35
CA VAL A 55 16.81 -4.83 3.67
C VAL A 55 16.01 -5.43 2.52
N MET A 56 15.03 -4.72 1.96
CA MET A 56 14.24 -5.17 0.82
C MET A 56 15.13 -5.53 -0.38
N ASN A 57 16.09 -4.68 -0.71
CA ASN A 57 17.03 -4.95 -1.79
C ASN A 57 17.86 -6.21 -1.51
N ASN A 58 18.36 -6.39 -0.29
CA ASN A 58 19.11 -7.58 0.10
C ASN A 58 18.27 -8.86 0.04
N LEU A 59 16.95 -8.74 0.21
CA LEU A 59 15.98 -9.83 0.07
C LEU A 59 15.57 -10.09 -1.39
N GLY A 60 16.11 -9.32 -2.35
CA GLY A 60 15.90 -9.57 -3.77
C GLY A 60 14.80 -8.72 -4.42
N VAL A 61 14.27 -7.71 -3.73
CA VAL A 61 13.36 -6.72 -4.34
C VAL A 61 14.14 -5.90 -5.35
N LYS A 62 13.72 -5.95 -6.62
CA LYS A 62 14.38 -5.24 -7.73
C LYS A 62 13.81 -3.85 -7.95
N ARG A 63 12.54 -3.69 -7.70
CA ARG A 63 11.83 -2.41 -7.83
C ARG A 63 10.94 -2.23 -6.60
N GLY A 64 11.19 -1.20 -5.83
CA GLY A 64 10.43 -0.98 -4.60
C GLY A 64 10.46 0.47 -4.15
N MET A 65 9.55 0.79 -3.26
CA MET A 65 9.56 2.02 -2.50
C MET A 65 9.29 1.72 -1.03
N VAL A 66 10.07 2.30 -0.14
CA VAL A 66 9.71 2.44 1.26
C VAL A 66 9.27 3.87 1.48
N VAL A 67 8.08 4.05 2.04
CA VAL A 67 7.42 5.35 2.14
C VAL A 67 6.99 5.67 3.58
N TYR A 68 7.04 6.95 3.92
CA TYR A 68 6.58 7.48 5.18
C TYR A 68 5.90 8.82 4.97
N GLY A 69 4.60 8.91 5.25
CA GLY A 69 3.87 10.18 5.27
C GLY A 69 4.28 11.02 6.47
N MET A 70 4.69 12.28 6.24
CA MET A 70 5.18 13.17 7.30
C MET A 70 4.11 13.51 8.34
N ASP A 71 2.87 13.15 8.11
CA ASP A 71 1.75 13.16 9.05
C ASP A 71 1.59 11.83 9.83
N GLN A 72 2.65 11.00 9.84
CA GLN A 72 2.71 9.70 10.54
C GLN A 72 1.79 8.63 9.93
N LEU A 73 1.62 8.67 8.60
CA LEU A 73 0.97 7.59 7.85
C LEU A 73 2.02 6.63 7.29
N ASP A 74 1.74 5.34 7.38
CA ASP A 74 2.50 4.26 6.75
C ASP A 74 2.03 4.02 5.29
N GLU A 75 1.79 5.12 4.57
CA GLU A 75 1.35 5.18 3.16
C GLU A 75 1.87 6.46 2.50
N ILE A 76 1.72 6.58 1.18
CA ILE A 76 1.88 7.85 0.49
C ILE A 76 0.70 8.74 0.87
N SER A 77 1.00 9.83 1.59
CA SER A 77 -0.02 10.67 2.20
C SER A 77 -0.69 11.62 1.21
N MET A 78 -1.99 11.80 1.38
CA MET A 78 -2.77 12.86 0.72
C MET A 78 -2.88 14.14 1.58
N SER A 79 -2.40 14.11 2.83
CA SER A 79 -2.49 15.23 3.77
C SER A 79 -1.15 15.87 4.11
N ALA A 80 -0.03 15.26 3.70
CA ALA A 80 1.33 15.75 3.97
C ALA A 80 2.31 15.35 2.86
N PRO A 81 3.54 15.90 2.85
CA PRO A 81 4.63 15.34 2.08
C PRO A 81 4.92 13.89 2.50
N THR A 82 5.49 13.12 1.60
CA THR A 82 5.89 11.74 1.86
C THR A 82 7.37 11.57 1.53
N LYS A 83 8.13 11.08 2.50
CA LYS A 83 9.51 10.65 2.28
C LYS A 83 9.50 9.29 1.60
N VAL A 84 10.30 9.15 0.56
CA VAL A 84 10.40 7.95 -0.27
C VAL A 84 11.85 7.52 -0.37
N CYS A 85 12.13 6.24 -0.15
CA CYS A 85 13.38 5.62 -0.61
C CYS A 85 13.02 4.60 -1.70
N GLU A 86 13.35 4.94 -2.93
CA GLU A 86 13.10 4.10 -4.11
C GLU A 86 14.28 3.16 -4.35
N ILE A 87 13.96 1.91 -4.61
CA ILE A 87 14.90 0.85 -4.99
C ILE A 87 14.71 0.56 -6.47
N ARG A 88 15.80 0.58 -7.22
CA ARG A 88 15.80 0.17 -8.62
C ARG A 88 17.10 -0.55 -8.96
N ASP A 89 16.98 -1.85 -9.23
CA ASP A 89 18.09 -2.71 -9.67
C ASP A 89 19.39 -2.53 -8.85
N GLY A 90 19.26 -2.54 -7.52
CA GLY A 90 20.38 -2.41 -6.59
C GLY A 90 20.78 -0.97 -6.23
N SER A 91 20.20 0.03 -6.88
CA SER A 91 20.40 1.45 -6.59
C SER A 91 19.30 1.99 -5.68
N TYR A 92 19.63 3.02 -4.90
CA TYR A 92 18.70 3.69 -3.99
C TYR A 92 18.65 5.17 -4.28
N ARG A 93 17.48 5.76 -4.18
CA ARG A 93 17.28 7.19 -4.25
C ARG A 93 16.26 7.62 -3.21
N THR A 94 16.66 8.52 -2.31
CA THR A 94 15.75 9.13 -1.32
C THR A 94 15.32 10.50 -1.81
N TYR A 95 14.02 10.78 -1.74
CA TYR A 95 13.39 12.04 -2.13
C TYR A 95 12.05 12.21 -1.42
N GLU A 96 11.47 13.39 -1.56
CA GLU A 96 10.12 13.67 -1.09
C GLU A 96 9.17 13.87 -2.28
N ILE A 97 7.91 13.53 -2.06
CA ILE A 97 6.79 13.77 -2.97
C ILE A 97 5.64 14.40 -2.20
N CYS A 98 4.85 15.20 -2.92
CA CYS A 98 3.65 15.81 -2.39
C CYS A 98 2.43 15.45 -3.26
N PRO A 99 1.20 15.48 -2.72
CA PRO A 99 -0.02 15.29 -3.50
C PRO A 99 -0.10 16.22 -4.72
N GLU A 100 0.38 17.44 -4.58
CA GLU A 100 0.39 18.49 -5.61
C GLU A 100 1.23 18.11 -6.83
N ASP A 101 2.29 17.31 -6.67
CA ASP A 101 3.14 16.82 -7.77
C ASP A 101 2.34 15.96 -8.77
N PHE A 102 1.23 15.39 -8.31
CA PHE A 102 0.34 14.52 -9.08
C PHE A 102 -0.98 15.19 -9.47
N GLY A 103 -1.11 16.50 -9.19
CA GLY A 103 -2.29 17.28 -9.53
C GLY A 103 -3.44 17.17 -8.53
N PHE A 104 -3.19 16.64 -7.34
CA PHE A 104 -4.17 16.61 -6.27
C PHE A 104 -4.12 17.87 -5.40
N VAL A 105 -5.22 18.17 -4.78
CA VAL A 105 -5.28 19.16 -3.68
C VAL A 105 -5.11 18.41 -2.37
N ARG A 106 -4.19 18.88 -1.54
CA ARG A 106 -3.95 18.29 -0.22
C ARG A 106 -5.22 18.34 0.63
N CYS A 107 -5.58 17.21 1.22
CA CYS A 107 -6.70 17.11 2.14
C CYS A 107 -6.25 17.26 3.61
N ARG A 108 -7.19 17.26 4.53
CA ARG A 108 -6.89 17.13 5.95
C ARG A 108 -6.76 15.64 6.30
N LYS A 109 -5.98 15.32 7.32
CA LYS A 109 -5.78 13.93 7.77
C LYS A 109 -7.11 13.28 8.20
N GLU A 110 -8.00 14.04 8.82
CA GLU A 110 -9.33 13.59 9.25
C GLU A 110 -10.20 13.12 8.08
N ASP A 111 -10.01 13.69 6.89
CA ASP A 111 -10.77 13.33 5.69
C ASP A 111 -10.44 11.89 5.20
N LEU A 112 -9.32 11.33 5.65
CA LEU A 112 -8.86 9.97 5.35
C LEU A 112 -9.34 8.93 6.37
N THR A 113 -9.86 9.36 7.51
CA THR A 113 -10.25 8.46 8.62
C THR A 113 -11.32 7.48 8.17
N GLY A 114 -11.07 6.20 8.44
CA GLY A 114 -12.04 5.12 8.28
C GLY A 114 -12.93 4.94 9.51
N GLY A 115 -13.55 3.78 9.61
CA GLY A 115 -14.42 3.39 10.71
C GLY A 115 -14.34 1.90 11.01
N THR A 116 -15.47 1.31 11.38
CA THR A 116 -15.61 -0.13 11.56
C THR A 116 -15.34 -0.88 10.25
N PRO A 117 -15.04 -2.20 10.28
CA PRO A 117 -14.85 -3.00 9.07
C PRO A 117 -16.02 -2.88 8.09
N ARG A 118 -17.25 -2.80 8.57
CA ARG A 118 -18.45 -2.62 7.73
C ARG A 118 -18.48 -1.26 7.05
N GLU A 119 -18.12 -0.20 7.77
CA GLU A 119 -18.03 1.14 7.21
C GLU A 119 -16.90 1.25 6.19
N ASN A 120 -15.74 0.66 6.48
CA ASN A 120 -14.62 0.62 5.55
C ASN A 120 -14.94 -0.17 4.27
N ALA A 121 -15.66 -1.29 4.37
CA ALA A 121 -16.16 -2.01 3.20
C ALA A 121 -17.08 -1.15 2.35
N LYS A 122 -17.98 -0.36 2.98
CA LYS A 122 -18.85 0.58 2.27
C LYS A 122 -18.04 1.68 1.58
N ILE A 123 -17.05 2.27 2.27
CA ILE A 123 -16.15 3.28 1.69
C ILE A 123 -15.42 2.70 0.47
N THR A 124 -14.88 1.49 0.57
CA THR A 124 -14.21 0.80 -0.54
C THR A 124 -15.15 0.65 -1.74
N MET A 125 -16.39 0.20 -1.50
CA MET A 125 -17.38 0.05 -2.56
C MET A 125 -17.77 1.38 -3.21
N GLU A 126 -17.92 2.44 -2.41
CA GLU A 126 -18.20 3.79 -2.93
C GLU A 126 -17.06 4.30 -3.83
N ILE A 127 -15.80 4.10 -3.43
CA ILE A 127 -14.62 4.47 -4.23
C ILE A 127 -14.59 3.68 -5.56
N LEU A 128 -14.78 2.37 -5.50
CA LEU A 128 -14.78 1.51 -6.68
C LEU A 128 -15.97 1.76 -7.62
N ASN A 129 -17.05 2.36 -7.11
CA ASN A 129 -18.18 2.84 -7.89
C ASN A 129 -18.02 4.30 -8.38
N GLY A 130 -16.81 4.86 -8.27
CA GLY A 130 -16.47 6.17 -8.84
C GLY A 130 -16.69 7.37 -7.93
N LYS A 131 -17.05 7.19 -6.64
CA LYS A 131 -17.19 8.32 -5.71
C LYS A 131 -15.89 9.10 -5.59
N LYS A 132 -15.91 10.39 -5.89
CA LYS A 132 -14.77 11.31 -5.79
C LYS A 132 -14.54 11.75 -4.34
N GLY A 133 -13.31 12.23 -4.04
CA GLY A 133 -12.93 12.79 -2.76
C GLY A 133 -11.60 12.24 -2.24
N ALA A 134 -11.14 12.76 -1.11
CA ALA A 134 -9.81 12.54 -0.55
C ALA A 134 -9.41 11.05 -0.42
N LYS A 135 -10.34 10.19 0.02
CA LYS A 135 -10.08 8.75 0.14
C LYS A 135 -9.83 8.07 -1.22
N ARG A 136 -10.57 8.48 -2.26
CA ARG A 136 -10.33 7.98 -3.62
C ARG A 136 -8.98 8.47 -4.15
N ASP A 137 -8.64 9.71 -3.87
CA ASP A 137 -7.38 10.31 -4.31
C ASP A 137 -6.19 9.62 -3.62
N ALA A 138 -6.30 9.28 -2.34
CA ALA A 138 -5.32 8.46 -1.63
C ALA A 138 -5.16 7.07 -2.27
N VAL A 139 -6.25 6.41 -2.61
CA VAL A 139 -6.24 5.12 -3.32
C VAL A 139 -5.56 5.27 -4.68
N ALA A 140 -5.89 6.30 -5.47
CA ALA A 140 -5.30 6.54 -6.78
C ALA A 140 -3.80 6.81 -6.69
N LEU A 141 -3.36 7.59 -5.69
CA LEU A 141 -1.95 7.93 -5.47
C LEU A 141 -1.11 6.69 -5.13
N ASN A 142 -1.54 5.89 -4.15
CA ASN A 142 -0.82 4.67 -3.74
C ASN A 142 -0.89 3.58 -4.82
N SER A 143 -2.04 3.41 -5.50
CA SER A 143 -2.16 2.49 -6.64
C SER A 143 -1.30 2.93 -7.83
N GLY A 144 -1.17 4.24 -8.06
CA GLY A 144 -0.30 4.81 -9.08
C GLY A 144 1.17 4.48 -8.85
N ALA A 145 1.63 4.53 -7.59
CA ALA A 145 2.97 4.08 -7.22
C ALA A 145 3.17 2.58 -7.51
N ALA A 146 2.19 1.74 -7.17
CA ALA A 146 2.24 0.31 -7.46
C ALA A 146 2.27 0.01 -8.98
N LEU A 147 1.50 0.74 -9.79
CA LEU A 147 1.53 0.63 -11.25
C LEU A 147 2.88 1.05 -11.84
N TYR A 148 3.49 2.10 -11.31
CA TYR A 148 4.84 2.51 -11.68
C TYR A 148 5.88 1.45 -11.31
N LEU A 149 5.85 0.93 -10.09
CA LEU A 149 6.77 -0.11 -9.64
C LEU A 149 6.63 -1.39 -10.47
N SER A 150 5.42 -1.74 -10.88
CA SER A 150 5.17 -2.91 -11.75
C SER A 150 5.67 -2.74 -13.19
N GLY A 151 6.14 -1.55 -13.57
CA GLY A 151 6.59 -1.25 -14.93
C GLY A 151 5.46 -1.10 -15.95
N LYS A 152 4.22 -1.01 -15.52
CA LYS A 152 3.07 -0.75 -16.41
C LYS A 152 3.10 0.63 -17.03
N VAL A 153 3.74 1.57 -16.36
CA VAL A 153 3.91 2.96 -16.81
C VAL A 153 5.33 3.43 -16.49
N PRO A 154 5.89 4.38 -17.27
CA PRO A 154 7.25 4.86 -17.09
C PRO A 154 7.44 5.83 -15.90
N THR A 155 6.38 6.50 -15.47
CA THR A 155 6.42 7.48 -14.36
C THR A 155 5.29 7.26 -13.36
N MET A 156 5.53 7.67 -12.10
CA MET A 156 4.50 7.60 -11.07
C MET A 156 3.29 8.49 -11.40
N LYS A 157 3.51 9.64 -12.08
CA LYS A 157 2.42 10.52 -12.52
C LYS A 157 1.48 9.84 -13.52
N GLU A 158 2.03 9.09 -14.47
CA GLU A 158 1.22 8.27 -15.39
C GLU A 158 0.54 7.11 -14.68
N GLY A 159 1.18 6.54 -13.64
CA GLY A 159 0.57 5.54 -12.77
C GLY A 159 -0.66 6.06 -12.05
N VAL A 160 -0.58 7.25 -11.49
CA VAL A 160 -1.73 7.91 -10.84
C VAL A 160 -2.86 8.15 -11.84
N ARG A 161 -2.54 8.65 -13.05
CA ARG A 161 -3.56 8.83 -14.09
C ARG A 161 -4.22 7.50 -14.48
N MET A 162 -3.43 6.45 -14.70
CA MET A 162 -3.96 5.11 -15.00
C MET A 162 -4.83 4.57 -13.84
N ALA A 163 -4.43 4.77 -12.58
CA ALA A 163 -5.24 4.37 -11.45
C ALA A 163 -6.60 5.10 -11.42
N GLN A 164 -6.61 6.39 -11.72
CA GLN A 164 -7.85 7.17 -11.83
C GLN A 164 -8.75 6.65 -12.96
N GLU A 165 -8.19 6.34 -14.14
CA GLU A 165 -8.91 5.76 -15.28
C GLU A 165 -9.51 4.38 -14.94
N LEU A 166 -8.78 3.53 -14.23
CA LEU A 166 -9.25 2.21 -13.78
C LEU A 166 -10.42 2.32 -12.78
N LEU A 167 -10.40 3.34 -11.92
CA LEU A 167 -11.51 3.62 -11.00
C LEU A 167 -12.71 4.20 -11.75
N ASP A 168 -12.49 5.13 -12.67
CA ASP A 168 -13.57 5.81 -13.40
C ASP A 168 -14.27 4.90 -14.42
N SER A 169 -13.55 3.96 -15.02
CA SER A 169 -14.11 2.96 -15.96
C SER A 169 -14.83 1.80 -15.28
N GLY A 170 -14.75 1.67 -13.95
CA GLY A 170 -15.27 0.53 -13.22
C GLY A 170 -14.44 -0.76 -13.35
N ALA A 171 -13.28 -0.72 -14.02
CA ALA A 171 -12.41 -1.89 -14.20
C ALA A 171 -11.89 -2.43 -12.86
N ALA A 172 -11.57 -1.54 -11.92
CA ALA A 172 -11.15 -1.93 -10.58
C ALA A 172 -12.29 -2.63 -9.80
N ARG A 173 -13.53 -2.17 -9.96
CA ARG A 173 -14.71 -2.83 -9.37
C ARG A 173 -14.92 -4.22 -9.97
N LYS A 174 -14.87 -4.34 -11.28
CA LYS A 174 -14.99 -5.65 -11.96
C LYS A 174 -13.93 -6.63 -11.46
N LYS A 175 -12.70 -6.16 -11.26
CA LYS A 175 -11.62 -7.02 -10.74
C LYS A 175 -11.89 -7.51 -9.30
N LEU A 176 -12.51 -6.71 -8.46
CA LEU A 176 -12.94 -7.16 -7.13
C LEU A 176 -14.03 -8.25 -7.23
N ASP A 177 -15.00 -8.06 -8.12
CA ASP A 177 -16.07 -9.05 -8.30
C ASP A 177 -15.52 -10.40 -8.82
N GLU A 178 -14.58 -10.39 -9.77
CA GLU A 178 -13.85 -11.57 -10.22
C GLU A 178 -13.08 -12.24 -9.06
N PHE A 179 -12.36 -11.45 -8.26
CA PHE A 179 -11.60 -11.96 -7.11
C PHE A 179 -12.51 -12.62 -6.06
N ILE A 180 -13.69 -12.06 -5.79
CA ILE A 180 -14.68 -12.65 -4.88
C ILE A 180 -15.18 -13.98 -5.43
N GLN A 181 -15.48 -14.08 -6.72
CA GLN A 181 -15.95 -15.31 -7.36
C GLN A 181 -14.89 -16.42 -7.25
N GLU A 182 -13.65 -16.13 -7.60
CA GLU A 182 -12.55 -17.11 -7.55
C GLU A 182 -12.23 -17.55 -6.12
N SER A 183 -12.20 -16.61 -5.15
CA SER A 183 -11.94 -16.95 -3.75
C SER A 183 -13.13 -17.67 -3.08
N GLY A 184 -14.35 -17.33 -3.39
CA GLY A 184 -15.56 -18.01 -2.90
C GLY A 184 -15.77 -19.39 -3.53
N GLY A 185 -15.25 -19.65 -4.73
CA GLY A 185 -15.23 -20.96 -5.37
C GLY A 185 -14.36 -21.97 -4.62
N LEU A 186 -13.25 -21.54 -4.04
CA LEU A 186 -12.34 -22.37 -3.26
C LEU A 186 -12.89 -22.80 -1.89
N GLU A 187 -13.86 -22.09 -1.33
CA GLU A 187 -14.52 -22.48 -0.07
C GLU A 187 -15.56 -23.58 -0.25
N LYS A 188 -16.08 -23.77 -1.46
CA LYS A 188 -17.05 -24.83 -1.78
C LYS A 188 -16.43 -26.21 -2.03
N GLU A 189 -15.11 -26.27 -2.18
CA GLU A 189 -14.36 -27.51 -2.43
C GLU A 189 -13.62 -28.05 -1.19
N ARG A 190 -13.82 -27.44 -0.02
CA ARG A 190 -13.28 -27.88 1.28
C ARG A 190 -14.39 -28.29 2.24
#